data_1996b635886ef85a414b7705de1f34cf
#
_entry.id   1996b635886ef85a414b7705de1f34cf
#
_cell.length_a   1.000
_cell.length_b   1.000
_cell.length_c   1.000
_cell.angle_alpha   90.00
_cell.angle_beta   90.00
_cell.angle_gamma   90.00
#
_symmetry.space_group_name_H-M   'P 1'
#
loop_
_entity.id
_entity.type
_entity.pdbx_description
1 polymer ?
#
loop_
_entity_poly.entity_id
_entity_poly.type
_entity_poly.pdbx_seq_one_letter_code
_entity_poly.pdbx_strand_id
1 'polypeptide(L)'
;MKKVLAILAFALVGTFYASAQAVNGPVMTFENTTIDYGTIDKGSEPLRKFKFTNTGNEPLIIKTAKGSCGCTVPSYPKEPCMPGESNVIEVRYDTNRPGAFTKTITITTNEATETRMLTIKGEVKDTAVPASVPAGSGGIGGK
;
A
#
# COMPACT_ATOMS: atom_id res chain seq x y z
N MET A 1 -26.32 53.49 -54.41
CA MET A 1 -26.99 52.23 -54.15
C MET A 1 -25.94 51.13 -54.11
N LYS A 2 -25.37 50.85 -52.99
CA LYS A 2 -24.60 49.62 -52.77
C LYS A 2 -24.74 49.26 -51.28
N LYS A 3 -25.53 48.24 -51.00
CA LYS A 3 -25.80 47.71 -49.65
C LYS A 3 -24.59 46.85 -49.27
N VAL A 4 -23.82 47.22 -48.26
CA VAL A 4 -22.79 46.39 -47.65
C VAL A 4 -23.41 45.67 -46.49
N LEU A 5 -23.56 44.37 -46.64
CA LEU A 5 -24.03 43.47 -45.59
C LEU A 5 -22.81 43.12 -44.71
N ALA A 6 -22.72 43.65 -43.49
CA ALA A 6 -21.73 43.26 -42.52
C ALA A 6 -22.24 42.02 -41.78
N ILE A 7 -21.63 40.87 -42.05
CA ILE A 7 -21.87 39.63 -41.32
C ILE A 7 -20.97 39.64 -40.04
N LEU A 8 -21.59 39.90 -38.90
CA LEU A 8 -20.94 39.74 -37.60
C LEU A 8 -20.92 38.25 -37.27
N ALA A 9 -19.77 37.61 -37.45
CA ALA A 9 -19.52 36.26 -36.94
C ALA A 9 -19.27 36.35 -35.44
N PHE A 10 -20.23 36.00 -34.63
CA PHE A 10 -20.13 35.91 -33.19
C PHE A 10 -19.51 34.54 -32.87
N ALA A 11 -18.19 34.53 -32.65
CA ALA A 11 -17.48 33.34 -32.20
C ALA A 11 -17.86 33.04 -30.74
N LEU A 12 -18.75 32.05 -30.55
CA LEU A 12 -19.04 31.48 -29.24
C LEU A 12 -17.80 30.68 -28.74
N VAL A 13 -16.95 31.31 -27.97
CA VAL A 13 -15.94 30.60 -27.18
C VAL A 13 -16.65 29.93 -26.02
N GLY A 14 -17.05 28.68 -26.24
CA GLY A 14 -17.56 27.84 -25.18
C GLY A 14 -16.44 27.48 -24.20
N THR A 15 -16.37 28.18 -23.08
CA THR A 15 -15.56 27.75 -21.95
C THR A 15 -16.17 26.52 -21.34
N PHE A 16 -15.58 25.35 -21.63
CA PHE A 16 -15.88 24.13 -20.91
C PHE A 16 -15.34 24.29 -19.49
N TYR A 17 -16.19 24.70 -18.55
CA TYR A 17 -15.94 24.52 -17.13
C TYR A 17 -16.07 23.02 -16.85
N ALA A 18 -14.95 22.31 -16.77
CA ALA A 18 -14.93 20.99 -16.19
C ALA A 18 -15.30 21.16 -14.71
N SER A 19 -16.56 20.93 -14.38
CA SER A 19 -17.00 20.78 -12.99
C SER A 19 -16.33 19.55 -12.45
N ALA A 20 -15.23 19.73 -11.72
CA ALA A 20 -14.72 18.68 -10.83
C ALA A 20 -15.87 18.36 -9.88
N GLN A 21 -16.50 17.19 -10.07
CA GLN A 21 -17.50 16.70 -9.15
C GLN A 21 -16.82 16.55 -7.81
N ALA A 22 -17.21 17.38 -6.85
CA ALA A 22 -16.76 17.24 -5.48
C ALA A 22 -17.19 15.84 -5.00
N VAL A 23 -16.22 14.99 -4.71
CA VAL A 23 -16.50 13.68 -4.13
C VAL A 23 -17.04 13.95 -2.74
N ASN A 24 -18.34 13.74 -2.55
CA ASN A 24 -18.98 13.87 -1.25
C ASN A 24 -18.64 12.61 -0.44
N GLY A 25 -18.01 12.80 0.69
CA GLY A 25 -17.62 11.74 1.61
C GLY A 25 -16.12 11.62 1.83
N PRO A 26 -15.70 10.70 2.71
CA PRO A 26 -14.31 10.37 2.92
C PRO A 26 -13.74 9.60 1.73
N VAL A 27 -12.47 9.82 1.38
CA VAL A 27 -11.77 9.10 0.31
C VAL A 27 -10.36 8.78 0.77
N MET A 28 -10.04 7.47 0.84
CA MET A 28 -8.71 6.98 1.16
C MET A 28 -7.89 6.83 -0.11
N THR A 29 -6.87 7.66 -0.27
CA THR A 29 -5.91 7.59 -1.38
C THR A 29 -4.56 7.13 -0.87
N PHE A 30 -4.06 6.00 -1.36
CA PHE A 30 -2.75 5.47 -1.01
C PHE A 30 -1.67 5.98 -1.95
N GLU A 31 -0.47 6.23 -1.44
CA GLU A 31 0.71 6.46 -2.28
C GLU A 31 1.09 5.19 -3.04
N ASN A 32 1.02 4.04 -2.38
CA ASN A 32 1.24 2.72 -2.95
C ASN A 32 0.30 1.71 -2.31
N THR A 33 -0.31 0.85 -3.10
CA THR A 33 -1.17 -0.25 -2.63
C THR A 33 -0.43 -1.59 -2.56
N THR A 34 0.81 -1.63 -3.06
CA THR A 34 1.68 -2.81 -3.03
C THR A 34 3.06 -2.42 -2.53
N ILE A 35 3.57 -3.18 -1.56
CA ILE A 35 4.95 -3.07 -1.10
C ILE A 35 5.68 -4.38 -1.36
N ASP A 36 6.79 -4.27 -2.07
CA ASP A 36 7.69 -5.39 -2.32
C ASP A 36 8.83 -5.35 -1.29
N TYR A 37 8.96 -6.41 -0.49
CA TYR A 37 10.08 -6.59 0.44
C TYR A 37 11.37 -6.95 -0.30
N GLY A 38 11.26 -7.36 -1.59
CA GLY A 38 12.38 -7.94 -2.32
C GLY A 38 12.78 -9.28 -1.73
N THR A 39 14.05 -9.62 -1.88
CA THR A 39 14.64 -10.80 -1.25
C THR A 39 15.30 -10.40 0.05
N ILE A 40 14.81 -10.91 1.15
CA ILE A 40 15.25 -10.59 2.52
C ILE A 40 15.74 -11.84 3.25
N ASP A 41 16.57 -11.64 4.24
CA ASP A 41 17.02 -12.73 5.11
C ASP A 41 15.98 -13.04 6.18
N LYS A 42 15.96 -14.28 6.65
CA LYS A 42 15.13 -14.72 7.76
C LYS A 42 15.37 -13.86 9.01
N GLY A 43 14.30 -13.39 9.62
CA GLY A 43 14.34 -12.49 10.77
C GLY A 43 14.63 -11.03 10.45
N SER A 44 14.66 -10.63 9.16
CA SER A 44 14.78 -9.22 8.75
C SER A 44 13.64 -8.36 9.26
N GLU A 45 13.81 -7.03 9.22
CA GLU A 45 12.80 -6.06 9.67
C GLU A 45 11.42 -6.35 9.06
N PRO A 46 10.44 -6.73 9.89
CA PRO A 46 9.12 -7.18 9.43
C PRO A 46 8.16 -6.07 9.07
N LEU A 47 8.43 -4.83 9.52
CA LEU A 47 7.48 -3.72 9.44
C LEU A 47 7.56 -3.01 8.09
N ARG A 48 6.39 -2.77 7.49
CA ARG A 48 6.24 -1.87 6.34
C ARG A 48 5.07 -0.91 6.57
N LYS A 49 5.15 0.26 5.95
CA LYS A 49 4.19 1.35 6.15
C LYS A 49 3.52 1.71 4.83
N PHE A 50 2.20 1.65 4.81
CA PHE A 50 1.39 2.16 3.71
C PHE A 50 0.88 3.55 4.09
N LYS A 51 1.37 4.56 3.40
CA LYS A 51 0.90 5.92 3.61
C LYS A 51 -0.35 6.18 2.80
N PHE A 52 -1.33 6.81 3.41
CA PHE A 52 -2.56 7.25 2.77
C PHE A 52 -2.90 8.68 3.15
N THR A 53 -3.71 9.31 2.33
CA THR A 53 -4.26 10.66 2.57
C THR A 53 -5.76 10.59 2.41
N ASN A 54 -6.49 11.28 3.29
CA ASN A 54 -7.90 11.51 3.08
C ASN A 54 -8.08 12.65 2.08
N THR A 55 -8.37 12.30 0.83
CA THR A 55 -8.60 13.24 -0.26
C THR A 55 -10.07 13.63 -0.42
N GLY A 56 -10.94 13.11 0.45
CA GLY A 56 -12.35 13.45 0.52
C GLY A 56 -12.61 14.74 1.29
N ASN A 57 -13.88 15.04 1.48
CA ASN A 57 -14.34 16.24 2.21
C ASN A 57 -14.96 15.93 3.58
N GLU A 58 -14.95 14.67 4.00
CA GLU A 58 -15.43 14.22 5.30
C GLU A 58 -14.38 13.41 6.05
N PRO A 59 -14.48 13.28 7.39
CA PRO A 59 -13.56 12.48 8.18
C PRO A 59 -13.55 11.01 7.74
N LEU A 60 -12.37 10.45 7.49
CA LEU A 60 -12.15 9.07 7.12
C LEU A 60 -11.91 8.23 8.38
N ILE A 61 -12.67 7.17 8.54
CA ILE A 61 -12.58 6.24 9.67
C ILE A 61 -12.23 4.84 9.15
N ILE A 62 -11.16 4.27 9.67
CA ILE A 62 -10.83 2.87 9.42
C ILE A 62 -11.56 2.01 10.46
N LYS A 63 -12.51 1.21 10.02
CA LYS A 63 -13.29 0.31 10.87
C LYS A 63 -12.48 -0.93 11.26
N THR A 64 -11.84 -1.56 10.27
CA THR A 64 -11.01 -2.74 10.45
C THR A 64 -9.89 -2.81 9.45
N ALA A 65 -8.82 -3.55 9.81
CA ALA A 65 -7.80 -4.00 8.89
C ALA A 65 -7.43 -5.44 9.24
N LYS A 66 -7.45 -6.34 8.25
CA LYS A 66 -7.20 -7.77 8.43
C LYS A 66 -6.21 -8.29 7.40
N GLY A 67 -5.19 -9.00 7.86
CA GLY A 67 -4.30 -9.77 6.98
C GLY A 67 -4.97 -11.05 6.49
N SER A 68 -4.57 -11.53 5.32
CA SER A 68 -5.05 -12.79 4.73
C SER A 68 -4.60 -14.05 5.50
N CYS A 69 -3.66 -13.92 6.44
CA CYS A 69 -3.23 -14.97 7.37
C CYS A 69 -2.79 -14.37 8.70
N GLY A 70 -2.65 -15.20 9.75
CA GLY A 70 -2.08 -14.77 11.02
C GLY A 70 -0.60 -14.37 10.96
N CYS A 71 0.08 -14.63 9.84
CA CYS A 71 1.46 -14.21 9.55
C CYS A 71 1.58 -12.74 9.13
N THR A 72 0.46 -12.04 8.92
CA THR A 72 0.38 -10.66 8.45
C THR A 72 -0.54 -9.89 9.39
N VAL A 73 0.03 -9.01 10.20
CA VAL A 73 -0.68 -8.27 11.23
C VAL A 73 -0.67 -6.77 10.91
N PRO A 74 -1.81 -6.21 10.48
CA PRO A 74 -1.93 -4.77 10.26
C PRO A 74 -2.22 -4.03 11.58
N SER A 75 -1.69 -2.82 11.68
CA SER A 75 -2.02 -1.82 12.70
C SER A 75 -2.42 -0.51 12.02
N TYR A 76 -3.43 0.17 12.50
CA TYR A 76 -3.99 1.36 11.88
C TYR A 76 -4.45 2.38 12.92
N PRO A 77 -4.51 3.68 12.54
CA PRO A 77 -5.01 4.75 13.40
C PRO A 77 -6.46 4.50 13.82
N LYS A 78 -6.76 4.73 15.08
CA LYS A 78 -8.13 4.66 15.61
C LYS A 78 -8.86 6.00 15.51
N GLU A 79 -8.10 7.08 15.45
CA GLU A 79 -8.63 8.42 15.30
C GLU A 79 -9.08 8.66 13.85
N PRO A 80 -10.16 9.43 13.63
CA PRO A 80 -10.55 9.85 12.30
C PRO A 80 -9.44 10.66 11.61
N CYS A 81 -9.16 10.36 10.34
CA CYS A 81 -8.26 11.14 9.50
C CYS A 81 -9.06 12.26 8.83
N MET A 82 -8.75 13.51 9.15
CA MET A 82 -9.48 14.65 8.64
C MET A 82 -9.21 14.90 7.15
N PRO A 83 -10.08 15.61 6.43
CA PRO A 83 -9.85 16.00 5.04
C PRO A 83 -8.48 16.66 4.84
N GLY A 84 -7.69 16.15 3.88
CA GLY A 84 -6.33 16.62 3.59
C GLY A 84 -5.24 16.06 4.49
N GLU A 85 -5.58 15.37 5.58
CA GLU A 85 -4.59 14.72 6.44
C GLU A 85 -4.05 13.43 5.84
N SER A 86 -2.81 13.12 6.18
CA SER A 86 -2.13 11.86 5.84
C SER A 86 -1.85 11.05 7.09
N ASN A 87 -1.95 9.73 6.97
CA ASN A 87 -1.63 8.81 8.04
C ASN A 87 -1.04 7.52 7.46
N VAL A 88 -0.69 6.55 8.31
CA VAL A 88 -0.06 5.30 7.90
C VAL A 88 -0.81 4.08 8.45
N ILE A 89 -0.85 3.02 7.64
CA ILE A 89 -1.18 1.67 8.09
C ILE A 89 0.13 0.90 8.16
N GLU A 90 0.45 0.40 9.32
CA GLU A 90 1.63 -0.42 9.54
C GLU A 90 1.26 -1.89 9.33
N VAL A 91 2.08 -2.61 8.59
CA VAL A 91 1.88 -4.04 8.34
C VAL A 91 3.14 -4.78 8.74
N ARG A 92 2.98 -5.74 9.64
CA ARG A 92 4.05 -6.63 10.09
C ARG A 92 3.86 -8.00 9.47
N TYR A 93 4.88 -8.47 8.75
CA TYR A 93 4.93 -9.84 8.20
C TYR A 93 5.89 -10.70 9.02
N ASP A 94 5.55 -11.96 9.22
CA ASP A 94 6.44 -12.91 9.91
C ASP A 94 7.60 -13.34 9.01
N THR A 95 8.70 -12.60 9.08
CA THR A 95 9.93 -12.83 8.29
C THR A 95 10.73 -14.06 8.72
N ASN A 96 10.27 -14.81 9.75
CA ASN A 96 10.87 -16.10 10.12
C ASN A 96 10.40 -17.27 9.24
N ARG A 97 9.50 -16.99 8.27
CA ARG A 97 8.96 -17.98 7.34
C ARG A 97 9.74 -17.94 6.03
N PRO A 98 10.60 -18.92 5.74
CA PRO A 98 11.33 -18.98 4.47
C PRO A 98 10.38 -19.18 3.28
N GLY A 99 10.79 -18.68 2.14
CA GLY A 99 10.11 -18.84 0.85
C GLY A 99 9.46 -17.56 0.34
N ALA A 100 8.94 -17.64 -0.87
CA ALA A 100 8.21 -16.55 -1.51
C ALA A 100 6.86 -16.34 -0.83
N PHE A 101 6.44 -15.09 -0.71
CA PHE A 101 5.14 -14.75 -0.15
C PHE A 101 4.46 -13.64 -0.95
N THR A 102 3.14 -13.72 -0.99
CA THR A 102 2.24 -12.65 -1.40
C THR A 102 1.05 -12.69 -0.46
N LYS A 103 0.83 -11.61 0.27
CA LYS A 103 -0.24 -11.49 1.26
C LYS A 103 -1.04 -10.23 1.02
N THR A 104 -2.32 -10.31 1.30
CA THR A 104 -3.24 -9.17 1.19
C THR A 104 -3.72 -8.72 2.56
N ILE A 105 -3.98 -7.43 2.66
CA ILE A 105 -4.58 -6.79 3.82
C ILE A 105 -5.88 -6.15 3.34
N THR A 106 -6.98 -6.55 3.93
CA THR A 106 -8.31 -5.98 3.67
C THR A 106 -8.60 -4.92 4.71
N ILE A 107 -8.89 -3.70 4.24
CA ILE A 107 -9.19 -2.55 5.09
C ILE A 107 -10.66 -2.19 4.84
N THR A 108 -11.43 -2.03 5.91
CA THR A 108 -12.81 -1.57 5.85
C THR A 108 -12.90 -0.17 6.44
N THR A 109 -13.52 0.75 5.71
CA THR A 109 -13.64 2.17 6.06
C THR A 109 -15.10 2.61 6.07
N ASN A 110 -15.33 3.90 6.32
CA ASN A 110 -16.62 4.55 6.15
C ASN A 110 -16.80 5.19 4.75
N GLU A 111 -15.93 4.88 3.78
CA GLU A 111 -16.11 5.30 2.39
C GLU A 111 -17.34 4.66 1.73
N ALA A 112 -17.81 5.23 0.62
CA ALA A 112 -18.85 4.61 -0.20
C ALA A 112 -18.42 3.23 -0.74
N THR A 113 -17.13 3.08 -1.12
CA THR A 113 -16.49 1.80 -1.37
C THR A 113 -15.85 1.33 -0.07
N GLU A 114 -16.57 0.61 0.75
CA GLU A 114 -16.19 0.28 2.12
C GLU A 114 -14.88 -0.51 2.26
N THR A 115 -14.42 -1.17 1.20
CA THR A 115 -13.28 -2.09 1.27
C THR A 115 -12.13 -1.64 0.37
N ARG A 116 -10.92 -1.58 0.95
CA ARG A 116 -9.66 -1.36 0.25
C ARG A 116 -8.74 -2.55 0.46
N MET A 117 -7.91 -2.86 -0.54
CA MET A 117 -6.97 -3.97 -0.51
C MET A 117 -5.55 -3.47 -0.67
N LEU A 118 -4.66 -3.91 0.23
CA LEU A 118 -3.22 -3.71 0.13
C LEU A 118 -2.53 -5.05 -0.08
N THR A 119 -1.37 -5.04 -0.72
CA THR A 119 -0.59 -6.25 -1.00
C THR A 119 0.83 -6.07 -0.50
N ILE A 120 1.35 -7.07 0.18
CA ILE A 120 2.78 -7.24 0.45
C ILE A 120 3.28 -8.50 -0.25
N LYS A 121 4.47 -8.45 -0.80
CA LYS A 121 5.12 -9.56 -1.46
C LYS A 121 6.62 -9.54 -1.24
N GLY A 122 7.27 -10.66 -1.47
CA GLY A 122 8.71 -10.80 -1.35
C GLY A 122 9.13 -12.25 -1.23
N GLU A 123 10.40 -12.46 -0.90
CA GLU A 123 10.99 -13.77 -0.65
C GLU A 123 11.90 -13.72 0.57
N VAL A 124 11.67 -14.63 1.51
CA VAL A 124 12.53 -14.81 2.68
C VAL A 124 13.50 -15.94 2.40
N LYS A 125 14.80 -15.63 2.38
CA LYS A 125 15.85 -16.64 2.28
C LYS A 125 16.05 -17.34 3.62
N ASP A 126 16.09 -18.65 3.60
CA ASP A 126 16.60 -19.44 4.71
C ASP A 126 18.13 -19.42 4.65
N THR A 127 18.72 -18.41 5.26
CA THR A 127 20.17 -18.39 5.51
C THR A 127 20.49 -19.33 6.65
N ALA A 128 20.17 -20.62 6.49
CA ALA A 128 20.83 -21.63 7.28
C ALA A 128 22.30 -21.60 6.86
N VAL A 129 23.14 -20.98 7.69
CA VAL A 129 24.58 -21.14 7.57
C VAL A 129 24.80 -22.66 7.55
N PRO A 130 25.39 -23.24 6.49
CA PRO A 130 25.73 -24.63 6.55
C PRO A 130 26.68 -24.77 7.75
N ALA A 131 26.27 -25.53 8.77
CA ALA A 131 27.12 -25.87 9.87
C ALA A 131 28.35 -26.51 9.23
N SER A 132 29.47 -25.80 9.23
CA SER A 132 30.76 -26.34 8.88
C SER A 132 31.05 -27.44 9.92
N VAL A 133 30.79 -28.66 9.51
CA VAL A 133 31.22 -29.83 10.25
C VAL A 133 32.75 -29.74 10.28
N PRO A 134 33.39 -29.55 11.45
CA PRO A 134 34.82 -29.63 11.50
C PRO A 134 35.17 -31.06 11.10
N ALA A 135 35.90 -31.19 10.02
CA ALA A 135 36.48 -32.47 9.64
C ALA A 135 37.37 -32.94 10.78
N GLY A 136 36.87 -33.91 11.53
CA GLY A 136 37.63 -34.55 12.56
C GLY A 136 38.87 -35.18 11.92
N SER A 137 40.03 -34.61 12.15
CA SER A 137 41.32 -35.23 11.86
C SER A 137 41.45 -36.49 12.70
N GLY A 138 41.12 -37.62 12.13
CA GLY A 138 41.44 -38.90 12.67
C GLY A 138 42.93 -39.13 12.56
N GLY A 139 43.69 -38.82 13.64
CA GLY A 139 45.06 -39.23 13.75
C GLY A 139 45.14 -40.73 13.98
N ILE A 140 45.64 -41.43 12.99
CA ILE A 140 46.08 -42.81 13.12
C ILE A 140 47.49 -42.79 13.60
N GLY A 141 47.67 -43.11 14.89
CA GLY A 141 48.97 -43.53 15.41
C GLY A 141 49.19 -44.98 15.08
N GLY A 142 50.08 -45.25 14.17
CA GLY A 142 50.53 -46.58 13.89
C GLY A 142 51.52 -47.08 14.92
N LYS A 143 51.38 -48.29 15.24
CA LYS A 143 52.49 -49.24 15.39
C LYS A 143 51.97 -50.66 15.40
#